data_1de53c2995ea50269b74980b6b020ba3
#
_entry.id   1de53c2995ea50269b74980b6b020ba3
#
_cell.length_a   1.000
_cell.length_b   1.000
_cell.length_c   1.000
_cell.angle_alpha   90.00
_cell.angle_beta   90.00
_cell.angle_gamma   90.00
#
_symmetry.space_group_name_H-M   'P 1'
#
loop_
_entity.id
_entity.type
_entity.pdbx_description
1 polymer ?
#
loop_
_entity_poly.entity_id
_entity_poly.type
_entity_poly.pdbx_seq_one_letter_code
_entity_poly.pdbx_strand_id
1 'polypeptide(L)'
;MAAAKVLDSWALLCYLEQEPGYEKIIDLFDKAVESSKPLLMCIVNWGEVYYQVMRRFGDQKAQEIEQLVQTLPITLIEANKEITREAARIKTTKRMAYADCFAVALARLKKAELYTGDSEFKAVEKETKIVWL
;
A
#
# COMPACT_ATOMS: atom_id res chain seq x y z
N MET A 1 -9.46 -11.12 -17.07
CA MET A 1 -9.16 -9.76 -16.57
C MET A 1 -8.18 -9.83 -15.42
N ALA A 2 -7.21 -8.92 -15.41
CA ALA A 2 -6.25 -8.88 -14.32
C ALA A 2 -6.92 -8.43 -13.02
N ALA A 3 -6.51 -9.00 -11.90
CA ALA A 3 -6.98 -8.59 -10.59
C ALA A 3 -6.50 -7.17 -10.28
N ALA A 4 -7.26 -6.44 -9.47
CA ALA A 4 -6.80 -5.17 -8.93
C ALA A 4 -5.54 -5.41 -8.07
N LYS A 5 -4.74 -4.38 -7.90
CA LYS A 5 -3.48 -4.47 -7.17
C LYS A 5 -3.43 -3.39 -6.11
N VAL A 6 -3.09 -3.78 -4.89
CA VAL A 6 -2.98 -2.88 -3.75
C VAL A 6 -1.52 -2.77 -3.35
N LEU A 7 -1.07 -1.55 -3.09
CA LEU A 7 0.25 -1.28 -2.51
C LEU A 7 0.07 -0.95 -1.03
N ASP A 8 0.99 -1.44 -0.19
CA ASP A 8 1.08 -1.01 1.20
C ASP A 8 2.09 0.14 1.34
N SER A 9 2.28 0.63 2.56
CA SER A 9 3.25 1.70 2.83
C SER A 9 4.68 1.24 2.57
N TRP A 10 5.00 -0.04 2.84
CA TRP A 10 6.33 -0.59 2.57
C TRP A 10 6.71 -0.44 1.09
N ALA A 11 5.77 -0.78 0.20
CA ALA A 11 6.01 -0.72 -1.24
C ALA A 11 6.27 0.71 -1.71
N LEU A 12 5.46 1.67 -1.26
CA LEU A 12 5.65 3.05 -1.67
C LEU A 12 6.95 3.64 -1.10
N LEU A 13 7.27 3.34 0.16
CA LEU A 13 8.54 3.79 0.74
C LEU A 13 9.73 3.17 0.02
N CYS A 14 9.64 1.90 -0.37
CA CYS A 14 10.67 1.22 -1.14
C CYS A 14 10.96 1.96 -2.44
N TYR A 15 9.90 2.37 -3.14
CA TYR A 15 10.03 3.16 -4.38
C TYR A 15 10.68 4.52 -4.10
N LEU A 16 10.20 5.23 -3.10
CA LEU A 16 10.65 6.58 -2.80
C LEU A 16 12.12 6.61 -2.35
N GLU A 17 12.56 5.59 -1.62
CA GLU A 17 13.92 5.50 -1.08
C GLU A 17 14.83 4.65 -1.96
N GLN A 18 14.35 4.14 -3.08
CA GLN A 18 15.07 3.29 -4.02
C GLN A 18 15.74 2.10 -3.33
N GLU A 19 14.99 1.47 -2.40
CA GLU A 19 15.45 0.30 -1.69
C GLU A 19 15.42 -0.94 -2.59
N PRO A 20 16.10 -2.04 -2.20
CA PRO A 20 16.06 -3.29 -2.99
C PRO A 20 14.62 -3.72 -3.28
N GLY A 21 14.34 -3.98 -4.56
CA GLY A 21 13.00 -4.35 -5.03
C GLY A 21 12.26 -3.20 -5.72
N TYR A 22 12.79 -1.97 -5.69
CA TYR A 22 12.08 -0.82 -6.26
C TYR A 22 11.86 -0.94 -7.77
N GLU A 23 12.70 -1.70 -8.47
CA GLU A 23 12.53 -1.94 -9.91
C GLU A 23 11.22 -2.67 -10.21
N LYS A 24 10.82 -3.58 -9.32
CA LYS A 24 9.53 -4.28 -9.46
C LYS A 24 8.37 -3.32 -9.35
N ILE A 25 8.50 -2.30 -8.51
CA ILE A 25 7.46 -1.28 -8.32
C ILE A 25 7.39 -0.38 -9.53
N ILE A 26 8.53 0.01 -10.11
CA ILE A 26 8.56 0.76 -11.35
C ILE A 26 7.83 -0.01 -12.45
N ASP A 27 8.07 -1.32 -12.55
CA ASP A 27 7.39 -2.17 -13.52
C ASP A 27 5.89 -2.19 -13.30
N LEU A 28 5.45 -2.24 -12.04
CA LEU A 28 4.03 -2.14 -11.70
C LEU A 28 3.43 -0.82 -12.15
N PHE A 29 4.15 0.29 -11.96
CA PHE A 29 3.68 1.60 -12.39
C PHE A 29 3.55 1.66 -13.91
N ASP A 30 4.55 1.15 -14.63
CA ASP A 30 4.51 1.13 -16.10
C ASP A 30 3.30 0.33 -16.60
N LYS A 31 3.06 -0.83 -16.01
CA LYS A 31 1.91 -1.66 -16.38
C LYS A 31 0.59 -1.00 -16.05
N ALA A 32 0.53 -0.28 -14.93
CA ALA A 32 -0.69 0.44 -14.54
C ALA A 32 -1.01 1.54 -15.56
N VAL A 33 0.00 2.26 -16.01
CA VAL A 33 -0.18 3.30 -17.04
C VAL A 33 -0.61 2.67 -18.37
N GLU A 34 0.09 1.63 -18.80
CA GLU A 34 -0.23 0.95 -20.08
C GLU A 34 -1.64 0.41 -20.12
N SER A 35 -2.10 -0.16 -19.02
CA SER A 35 -3.44 -0.78 -18.94
C SER A 35 -4.53 0.19 -18.54
N SER A 36 -4.20 1.42 -18.19
CA SER A 36 -5.10 2.43 -17.64
C SER A 36 -5.82 1.92 -16.38
N LYS A 37 -5.15 1.08 -15.59
CA LYS A 37 -5.66 0.55 -14.32
C LYS A 37 -4.73 0.98 -13.19
N PRO A 38 -5.06 2.07 -12.47
CA PRO A 38 -4.23 2.53 -11.37
C PRO A 38 -4.11 1.48 -10.27
N LEU A 39 -2.99 1.52 -9.57
CA LEU A 39 -2.81 0.75 -8.35
C LEU A 39 -3.64 1.39 -7.24
N LEU A 40 -4.05 0.60 -6.27
CA LEU A 40 -4.86 1.09 -5.15
C LEU A 40 -3.99 1.19 -3.90
N MET A 41 -4.25 2.18 -3.08
CA MET A 41 -3.61 2.33 -1.77
C MET A 41 -4.63 2.90 -0.80
N CYS A 42 -4.74 2.29 0.38
CA CYS A 42 -5.57 2.85 1.43
C CYS A 42 -4.98 4.17 1.94
N ILE A 43 -5.84 5.16 2.19
CA ILE A 43 -5.41 6.47 2.71
C ILE A 43 -4.63 6.33 4.03
N VAL A 44 -4.93 5.31 4.83
CA VAL A 44 -4.20 5.05 6.09
C VAL A 44 -2.73 4.71 5.80
N ASN A 45 -2.47 3.92 4.78
CA ASN A 45 -1.11 3.57 4.39
C ASN A 45 -0.38 4.77 3.79
N TRP A 46 -1.08 5.60 3.03
CA TRP A 46 -0.52 6.86 2.56
C TRP A 46 -0.13 7.76 3.74
N GLY A 47 -0.98 7.84 4.75
CA GLY A 47 -0.69 8.61 5.96
C GLY A 47 0.55 8.11 6.67
N GLU A 48 0.76 6.80 6.70
CA GLU A 48 1.96 6.22 7.30
C GLU A 48 3.21 6.64 6.53
N VAL A 49 3.17 6.63 5.21
CA VAL A 49 4.27 7.13 4.39
C VAL A 49 4.54 8.60 4.69
N TYR A 50 3.47 9.41 4.75
CA TYR A 50 3.57 10.84 5.00
C TYR A 50 4.26 11.13 6.32
N TYR A 51 3.82 10.50 7.43
CA TYR A 51 4.42 10.79 8.72
C TYR A 51 5.86 10.26 8.83
N GLN A 52 6.17 9.13 8.21
CA GLN A 52 7.54 8.61 8.23
C GLN A 52 8.50 9.53 7.49
N VAL A 53 8.09 10.04 6.33
CA VAL A 53 8.90 11.01 5.59
C VAL A 53 9.08 12.29 6.41
N MET A 54 8.01 12.80 7.00
CA MET A 54 8.07 14.00 7.81
C MET A 54 9.00 13.84 9.01
N ARG A 55 8.90 12.71 9.70
CA ARG A 55 9.74 12.43 10.88
C ARG A 55 11.23 12.38 10.51
N ARG A 56 11.55 11.79 9.37
CA ARG A 56 12.95 11.57 8.96
C ARG A 56 13.54 12.76 8.22
N PHE A 57 12.75 13.48 7.44
CA PHE A 57 13.25 14.49 6.50
C PHE A 57 12.58 15.85 6.64
N GLY A 58 11.58 16.00 7.49
CA GLY A 58 10.93 17.27 7.77
C GLY A 58 9.68 17.53 6.93
N ASP A 59 8.98 18.60 7.29
CA ASP A 59 7.68 18.96 6.72
C ASP A 59 7.75 19.26 5.23
N GLN A 60 8.77 20.02 4.81
CA GLN A 60 8.89 20.39 3.39
C GLN A 60 9.06 19.16 2.50
N LYS A 61 9.87 18.20 2.94
CA LYS A 61 10.07 16.96 2.17
C LYS A 61 8.78 16.15 2.10
N ALA A 62 8.00 16.12 3.19
CA ALA A 62 6.71 15.43 3.19
C ALA A 62 5.76 16.05 2.17
N GLN A 63 5.73 17.39 2.06
CA GLN A 63 4.90 18.06 1.07
C GLN A 63 5.35 17.75 -0.36
N GLU A 64 6.65 17.70 -0.60
CA GLU A 64 7.20 17.34 -1.91
C GLU A 64 6.80 15.91 -2.29
N ILE A 65 6.84 14.98 -1.34
CA ILE A 65 6.44 13.59 -1.57
C ILE A 65 4.95 13.52 -1.87
N GLU A 66 4.13 14.29 -1.17
CA GLU A 66 2.69 14.34 -1.45
C GLU A 66 2.44 14.73 -2.92
N GLN A 67 3.13 15.76 -3.40
CA GLN A 67 2.99 16.19 -4.79
C GLN A 67 3.47 15.12 -5.76
N LEU A 68 4.59 14.47 -5.44
CA LEU A 68 5.13 13.41 -6.28
C LEU A 68 4.13 12.24 -6.40
N VAL A 69 3.56 11.80 -5.28
CA VAL A 69 2.62 10.67 -5.26
C VAL A 69 1.38 10.97 -6.12
N GLN A 70 0.95 12.23 -6.19
CA GLN A 70 -0.17 12.63 -7.06
C GLN A 70 0.13 12.39 -8.54
N THR A 71 1.39 12.32 -8.94
CA THR A 71 1.76 12.05 -10.33
C THR A 71 1.89 10.57 -10.65
N LEU A 72 1.85 9.71 -9.63
CA LEU A 72 2.01 8.27 -9.81
C LEU A 72 0.65 7.62 -10.13
N PRO A 73 0.65 6.47 -10.82
CA PRO A 73 -0.60 5.77 -11.14
C PRO A 73 -1.18 5.04 -9.93
N ILE A 74 -1.48 5.78 -8.88
CA ILE A 74 -2.03 5.28 -7.63
C ILE A 74 -3.34 6.01 -7.35
N THR A 75 -4.39 5.26 -7.07
CA THR A 75 -5.65 5.82 -6.58
C THR A 75 -5.71 5.58 -5.08
N LEU A 76 -5.85 6.66 -4.31
CA LEU A 76 -6.02 6.57 -2.87
C LEU A 76 -7.47 6.24 -2.56
N ILE A 77 -7.67 5.24 -1.70
CA ILE A 77 -9.01 4.77 -1.31
C ILE A 77 -9.25 5.21 0.13
N GLU A 78 -10.36 5.91 0.34
CA GLU A 78 -10.73 6.38 1.67
C GLU A 78 -10.98 5.19 2.61
N ALA A 79 -10.60 5.37 3.87
CA ALA A 79 -10.81 4.37 4.91
C ALA A 79 -12.26 4.49 5.42
N ASN A 80 -13.20 4.02 4.62
CA ASN A 80 -14.61 4.06 4.97
C ASN A 80 -14.92 3.04 6.07
N LYS A 81 -16.17 3.02 6.51
CA LYS A 81 -16.59 2.14 7.62
C LYS A 81 -16.39 0.66 7.28
N GLU A 82 -16.66 0.27 6.04
CA GLU A 82 -16.53 -1.14 5.63
C GLU A 82 -15.06 -1.60 5.70
N ILE A 83 -14.15 -0.82 5.16
CA ILE A 83 -12.71 -1.13 5.19
C ILE A 83 -12.22 -1.14 6.64
N THR A 84 -12.63 -0.15 7.44
CA THR A 84 -12.22 -0.03 8.84
C THR A 84 -12.71 -1.22 9.67
N ARG A 85 -13.94 -1.65 9.45
CA ARG A 85 -14.49 -2.82 10.15
C ARG A 85 -13.68 -4.08 9.82
N GLU A 86 -13.35 -4.28 8.55
CA GLU A 86 -12.56 -5.43 8.14
C GLU A 86 -11.15 -5.37 8.73
N ALA A 87 -10.52 -4.20 8.73
CA ALA A 87 -9.21 -4.01 9.35
C ALA A 87 -9.26 -4.34 10.85
N ALA A 88 -10.31 -3.91 11.53
CA ALA A 88 -10.48 -4.19 12.95
C ALA A 88 -10.64 -5.70 13.22
N ARG A 89 -11.39 -6.40 12.37
CA ARG A 89 -11.53 -7.85 12.49
C ARG A 89 -10.17 -8.55 12.32
N ILE A 90 -9.40 -8.16 11.35
CA ILE A 90 -8.05 -8.71 11.13
C ILE A 90 -7.18 -8.46 12.36
N LYS A 91 -7.24 -7.26 12.91
CA LYS A 91 -6.44 -6.88 14.08
C LYS A 91 -6.73 -7.75 15.30
N THR A 92 -7.95 -8.22 15.46
CA THR A 92 -8.31 -9.04 16.63
C THR A 92 -7.63 -10.41 16.63
N THR A 93 -7.27 -10.94 15.46
CA THR A 93 -6.74 -12.29 15.33
C THR A 93 -5.29 -12.34 14.86
N LYS A 94 -4.72 -11.23 14.42
CA LYS A 94 -3.38 -11.21 13.85
C LYS A 94 -2.48 -10.20 14.58
N ARG A 95 -1.21 -10.56 14.73
CA ARG A 95 -0.20 -9.66 15.30
C ARG A 95 0.40 -8.81 14.19
N MET A 96 -0.35 -7.82 13.76
CA MET A 96 0.08 -6.89 12.72
C MET A 96 -0.20 -5.47 13.19
N ALA A 97 0.59 -4.53 12.70
CA ALA A 97 0.29 -3.11 12.93
C ALA A 97 -1.09 -2.78 12.35
N TYR A 98 -1.82 -1.89 13.00
CA TYR A 98 -3.18 -1.57 12.57
C TYR A 98 -3.21 -1.02 11.14
N ALA A 99 -2.24 -0.18 10.78
CA ALA A 99 -2.15 0.33 9.40
C ALA A 99 -2.02 -0.80 8.37
N ASP A 100 -1.25 -1.85 8.69
CA ASP A 100 -1.10 -3.00 7.80
C ASP A 100 -2.43 -3.75 7.61
N CYS A 101 -3.25 -3.78 8.66
CA CYS A 101 -4.58 -4.41 8.58
C CYS A 101 -5.47 -3.68 7.56
N PHE A 102 -5.30 -2.36 7.39
CA PHE A 102 -6.05 -1.61 6.38
C PHE A 102 -5.66 -2.00 4.96
N ALA A 103 -4.36 -2.25 4.72
CA ALA A 103 -3.92 -2.73 3.40
C ALA A 103 -4.53 -4.09 3.08
N VAL A 104 -4.54 -5.01 4.05
CA VAL A 104 -5.14 -6.33 3.89
C VAL A 104 -6.65 -6.21 3.67
N ALA A 105 -7.32 -5.37 4.46
CA ALA A 105 -8.76 -5.16 4.35
C ALA A 105 -9.14 -4.67 2.95
N LEU A 106 -8.40 -3.68 2.44
CA LEU A 106 -8.65 -3.16 1.10
C LEU A 106 -8.48 -4.25 0.05
N ALA A 107 -7.38 -5.03 0.15
CA ALA A 107 -7.12 -6.11 -0.79
C ALA A 107 -8.24 -7.15 -0.78
N ARG A 108 -8.71 -7.55 0.40
CA ARG A 108 -9.79 -8.53 0.51
C ARG A 108 -11.10 -8.03 -0.08
N LEU A 109 -11.49 -6.80 0.27
CA LEU A 109 -12.75 -6.23 -0.19
C LEU A 109 -12.77 -5.98 -1.69
N LYS A 110 -11.61 -5.69 -2.28
CA LYS A 110 -11.48 -5.49 -3.73
C LYS A 110 -11.12 -6.77 -4.47
N LYS A 111 -10.92 -7.88 -3.77
CA LYS A 111 -10.44 -9.14 -4.35
C LYS A 111 -9.15 -8.90 -5.13
N ALA A 112 -8.25 -8.14 -4.52
CA ALA A 112 -7.03 -7.65 -5.15
C ALA A 112 -5.81 -8.41 -4.65
N GLU A 113 -4.74 -8.34 -5.43
CA GLU A 113 -3.41 -8.78 -4.99
C GLU A 113 -2.78 -7.67 -4.15
N LEU A 114 -2.13 -8.03 -3.05
CA LEU A 114 -1.44 -7.08 -2.19
C LEU A 114 0.07 -7.22 -2.39
N TYR A 115 0.69 -6.13 -2.79
CA TYR A 115 2.14 -6.09 -3.06
C TYR A 115 2.86 -5.50 -1.85
N THR A 116 3.77 -6.27 -1.28
CA THR A 116 4.55 -5.85 -0.11
C THR A 116 5.86 -6.63 -0.04
N GLY A 117 6.83 -6.06 0.67
CA GLY A 117 8.05 -6.77 1.04
C GLY A 117 8.17 -6.95 2.56
N ASP A 118 7.15 -6.56 3.31
CA ASP A 118 7.17 -6.63 4.76
C ASP A 118 6.77 -8.04 5.22
N SER A 119 7.69 -8.71 5.93
CA SER A 119 7.48 -10.07 6.40
C SER A 119 6.31 -10.22 7.38
N GLU A 120 5.83 -9.15 7.99
CA GLU A 120 4.65 -9.21 8.86
C GLU A 120 3.42 -9.71 8.13
N PHE A 121 3.34 -9.49 6.82
CA PHE A 121 2.21 -9.95 6.01
C PHE A 121 2.14 -11.46 5.83
N LYS A 122 3.17 -12.20 6.27
CA LYS A 122 3.08 -13.66 6.32
C LYS A 122 1.92 -14.13 7.20
N ALA A 123 1.52 -13.34 8.17
CA ALA A 123 0.41 -13.66 9.07
C ALA A 123 -0.92 -13.84 8.35
N VAL A 124 -1.09 -13.23 7.17
CA VAL A 124 -2.33 -13.28 6.39
C VAL A 124 -2.15 -13.96 5.02
N GLU A 125 -1.01 -14.56 4.79
CA GLU A 125 -0.63 -15.15 3.50
C GLU A 125 -1.61 -16.23 3.03
N LYS A 126 -2.23 -16.96 3.95
CA LYS A 126 -3.17 -18.02 3.61
C LYS A 126 -4.55 -17.51 3.21
N GLU A 127 -4.91 -16.32 3.66
CA GLU A 127 -6.26 -15.76 3.44
C GLU A 127 -6.25 -14.58 2.47
N THR A 128 -5.08 -14.10 2.07
CA THR A 128 -4.94 -12.92 1.21
C THR A 128 -3.84 -13.19 0.19
N LYS A 129 -4.08 -12.85 -1.05
CA LYS A 129 -3.06 -13.05 -2.07
C LYS A 129 -1.96 -12.00 -1.94
N ILE A 130 -0.82 -12.41 -1.43
CA ILE A 130 0.35 -11.56 -1.29
C ILE A 130 1.29 -11.80 -2.46
N VAL A 131 1.73 -10.72 -3.10
CA VAL A 131 2.80 -10.78 -4.10
C VAL A 131 4.03 -10.13 -3.46
N TRP A 132 5.04 -10.92 -3.23
CA TRP A 132 6.24 -10.47 -2.53
C TRP A 132 7.17 -9.67 -3.45
N LEU A 133 7.63 -8.54 -2.94
CA LEU A 133 8.59 -7.67 -3.62
C LEU A 133 10.02 -7.96 -3.22
#